data_7126d880fe3602a3298fbf466dbca56a
#
_entry.id   7126d880fe3602a3298fbf466dbca56a
#
_cell.length_a   1.000
_cell.length_b   1.000
_cell.length_c   1.000
_cell.angle_alpha   90.00
_cell.angle_beta   90.00
_cell.angle_gamma   90.00
#
_symmetry.space_group_name_H-M   'P 1'
#
loop_
_entity.id
_entity.type
_entity.pdbx_description
1 polymer ?
#
loop_
_entity_poly.entity_id
_entity_poly.type
_entity_poly.pdbx_seq_one_letter_code
_entity_poly.pdbx_strand_id
1 'polypeptide(L)'
;MTDFTFMEEKNAKLFVNAPNALDGNVITKCDSSSAKFQAEESGIVDVVADEATILEKVRELVSFLPANNEDDASFLEDCTDDLNRVNPEIAGCVGDTSVALSILADDNNFFEVKSGYAKNMVTGFLRL
;
A
#
# COMPACT_ATOMS: atom_id res chain seq x y z
N MET A 1 8.50 14.60 -7.00
CA MET A 1 7.64 13.89 -6.02
C MET A 1 7.19 12.64 -6.72
N THR A 2 7.25 11.49 -6.08
CA THR A 2 6.81 10.21 -6.61
C THR A 2 5.35 9.98 -6.26
N ASP A 3 4.61 9.23 -7.07
CA ASP A 3 3.22 8.86 -6.78
C ASP A 3 3.15 7.79 -5.69
N PHE A 4 4.12 6.86 -5.70
CA PHE A 4 4.25 5.81 -4.69
C PHE A 4 5.67 5.76 -4.13
N THR A 5 5.76 5.50 -2.81
CA THR A 5 7.02 5.43 -2.08
C THR A 5 7.10 4.11 -1.30
N PHE A 6 8.12 3.33 -1.61
CA PHE A 6 8.43 2.07 -0.92
C PHE A 6 9.70 2.23 -0.10
N MET A 7 9.72 1.70 1.11
CA MET A 7 10.90 1.74 1.98
C MET A 7 11.24 0.37 2.54
N GLU A 8 12.54 0.06 2.54
CA GLU A 8 13.05 -1.11 3.25
C GLU A 8 12.95 -0.86 4.78
N GLU A 9 12.51 -1.88 5.51
CA GLU A 9 12.07 -1.78 6.90
C GLU A 9 13.21 -1.39 7.87
N LYS A 10 14.41 -1.96 7.67
CA LYS A 10 15.49 -1.89 8.68
C LYS A 10 16.45 -0.73 8.50
N ASN A 11 16.89 -0.51 7.27
CA ASN A 11 18.03 0.39 6.99
C ASN A 11 17.63 1.65 6.24
N ALA A 12 16.48 1.65 5.54
CA ALA A 12 16.08 2.81 4.78
C ALA A 12 15.73 4.00 5.69
N LYS A 13 16.14 5.19 5.25
CA LYS A 13 15.88 6.46 5.95
C LYS A 13 15.34 7.47 4.96
N LEU A 14 14.26 8.15 5.34
CA LEU A 14 13.69 9.25 4.58
C LEU A 14 13.70 10.52 5.42
N PHE A 15 14.48 11.50 4.98
CA PHE A 15 14.58 12.80 5.63
C PHE A 15 13.77 13.83 4.85
N VAL A 16 12.71 14.34 5.43
CA VAL A 16 11.90 15.43 4.85
C VAL A 16 12.68 16.76 4.94
N ASN A 17 13.43 16.94 6.03
CA ASN A 17 14.34 18.05 6.23
C ASN A 17 15.78 17.52 6.43
N ALA A 18 16.77 18.33 6.04
CA ALA A 18 18.15 17.97 6.35
C ALA A 18 18.31 17.73 7.85
N PRO A 19 19.07 16.71 8.28
CA PRO A 19 19.24 16.37 9.70
C PRO A 19 19.71 17.53 10.57
N ASN A 20 20.43 18.48 9.98
CA ASN A 20 21.02 19.66 10.65
C ASN A 20 20.19 20.94 10.45
N ALA A 21 19.02 20.88 9.81
CA ALA A 21 18.25 22.08 9.48
C ALA A 21 17.49 22.67 10.66
N LEU A 22 17.31 21.90 11.75
CA LEU A 22 16.61 22.33 12.95
C LEU A 22 17.50 22.12 14.18
N ASP A 23 17.83 23.19 14.88
CA ASP A 23 18.46 23.12 16.20
C ASP A 23 17.59 22.31 17.16
N GLY A 24 18.13 21.24 17.72
CA GLY A 24 17.40 20.36 18.65
C GLY A 24 16.66 19.17 18.01
N ASN A 25 16.90 18.87 16.74
CA ASN A 25 16.41 17.63 16.13
C ASN A 25 17.16 16.43 16.73
N VAL A 26 16.62 15.90 17.83
CA VAL A 26 17.24 14.84 18.61
C VAL A 26 16.68 13.49 18.15
N ILE A 27 17.40 12.83 17.25
CA ILE A 27 17.10 11.46 16.76
C ILE A 27 16.86 10.46 17.90
N THR A 28 17.40 10.72 19.09
CA THR A 28 17.27 9.86 20.27
C THR A 28 15.86 9.79 20.86
N LYS A 29 14.97 10.76 20.58
CA LYS A 29 13.60 10.75 21.10
C LYS A 29 12.59 10.11 20.15
N CYS A 30 12.76 10.35 18.88
CA CYS A 30 11.89 9.79 17.83
C CYS A 30 12.69 9.80 16.52
N ASP A 31 12.94 8.64 15.95
CA ASP A 31 13.57 8.54 14.63
C ASP A 31 12.55 8.80 13.54
N SER A 32 12.25 10.08 13.33
CA SER A 32 11.30 10.50 12.27
C SER A 32 11.77 10.18 10.85
N SER A 33 13.01 9.72 10.68
CA SER A 33 13.51 9.25 9.38
C SER A 33 13.26 7.76 9.11
N SER A 34 12.86 7.01 10.13
CA SER A 34 12.64 5.56 10.01
C SER A 34 11.46 5.22 9.11
N ALA A 35 11.54 4.07 8.43
CA ALA A 35 10.47 3.56 7.59
C ALA A 35 9.15 3.44 8.37
N LYS A 36 9.21 2.94 9.60
CA LYS A 36 8.05 2.81 10.47
C LYS A 36 7.38 4.16 10.75
N PHE A 37 8.15 5.18 11.15
CA PHE A 37 7.59 6.51 11.40
C PHE A 37 6.96 7.11 10.15
N GLN A 38 7.63 6.96 9.00
CA GLN A 38 7.15 7.49 7.73
C GLN A 38 5.90 6.77 7.21
N ALA A 39 5.70 5.52 7.58
CA ALA A 39 4.50 4.78 7.21
C ALA A 39 3.33 4.99 8.18
N GLU A 40 3.58 4.99 9.51
CA GLU A 40 2.51 4.97 10.52
C GLU A 40 2.08 6.38 10.97
N GLU A 41 3.03 7.32 11.07
CA GLU A 41 2.78 8.64 11.64
C GLU A 41 2.66 9.74 10.58
N SER A 42 3.53 9.74 9.57
CA SER A 42 3.51 10.76 8.53
C SER A 42 2.66 10.39 7.32
N GLY A 43 2.46 9.11 7.05
CA GLY A 43 1.73 8.61 5.88
C GLY A 43 2.37 8.94 4.53
N ILE A 44 3.67 9.27 4.51
CA ILE A 44 4.40 9.58 3.27
C ILE A 44 4.76 8.30 2.51
N VAL A 45 5.05 7.22 3.26
CA VAL A 45 5.45 5.94 2.68
C VAL A 45 4.25 5.03 2.52
N ASP A 46 4.11 4.46 1.34
CA ASP A 46 2.97 3.65 0.96
C ASP A 46 3.13 2.19 1.39
N VAL A 47 4.34 1.63 1.25
CA VAL A 47 4.65 0.24 1.61
C VAL A 47 5.99 0.16 2.31
N VAL A 48 6.03 -0.55 3.43
CA VAL A 48 7.25 -0.89 4.16
C VAL A 48 7.37 -2.41 4.25
N ALA A 49 8.47 -2.95 3.78
CA ALA A 49 8.77 -4.38 3.81
C ALA A 49 10.28 -4.64 3.66
N ASP A 50 10.67 -5.91 3.66
CA ASP A 50 12.00 -6.31 3.23
C ASP A 50 12.20 -6.13 1.71
N GLU A 51 13.45 -6.12 1.25
CA GLU A 51 13.81 -5.82 -0.14
C GLU A 51 13.12 -6.77 -1.15
N ALA A 52 13.06 -8.07 -0.85
CA ALA A 52 12.44 -9.05 -1.73
C ALA A 52 10.93 -8.80 -1.87
N THR A 53 10.25 -8.60 -0.76
CA THR A 53 8.81 -8.29 -0.73
C THR A 53 8.51 -6.95 -1.41
N ILE A 54 9.37 -5.93 -1.27
CA ILE A 54 9.20 -4.67 -2.00
C ILE A 54 9.20 -4.89 -3.51
N LEU A 55 10.13 -5.69 -4.03
CA LEU A 55 10.19 -5.97 -5.46
C LEU A 55 8.94 -6.70 -5.97
N GLU A 56 8.39 -7.62 -5.16
CA GLU A 56 7.11 -8.27 -5.47
C GLU A 56 5.96 -7.27 -5.46
N LYS A 57 5.87 -6.42 -4.42
CA LYS A 57 4.84 -5.39 -4.31
C LYS A 57 4.89 -4.33 -5.41
N VAL A 58 6.08 -3.96 -5.87
CA VAL A 58 6.23 -3.07 -7.03
C VAL A 58 5.69 -3.74 -8.30
N ARG A 59 5.98 -5.01 -8.53
CA ARG A 59 5.43 -5.74 -9.69
C ARG A 59 3.92 -5.87 -9.61
N GLU A 60 3.40 -6.18 -8.42
CA GLU A 60 1.97 -6.25 -8.16
C GLU A 60 1.30 -4.90 -8.47
N LEU A 61 1.81 -3.78 -7.94
CA LEU A 61 1.29 -2.45 -8.23
C LEU A 61 1.30 -2.14 -9.73
N VAL A 62 2.43 -2.40 -10.41
CA VAL A 62 2.54 -2.16 -11.86
C VAL A 62 1.51 -2.97 -12.64
N SER A 63 1.14 -4.16 -12.17
CA SER A 63 0.11 -4.98 -12.84
C SER A 63 -1.30 -4.36 -12.77
N PHE A 64 -1.58 -3.47 -11.83
CA PHE A 64 -2.85 -2.72 -11.75
C PHE A 64 -2.87 -1.48 -12.64
N LEU A 65 -1.71 -1.03 -13.12
CA LEU A 65 -1.60 0.20 -13.90
C LEU A 65 -1.67 -0.12 -15.41
N PRO A 66 -2.23 0.80 -16.22
CA PRO A 66 -2.18 0.65 -17.67
C PRO A 66 -0.74 0.74 -18.19
N ALA A 67 -0.47 0.13 -19.34
CA ALA A 67 0.85 0.18 -19.97
C ALA A 67 1.22 1.61 -20.42
N ASN A 68 0.23 2.43 -20.75
CA ASN A 68 0.37 3.82 -21.15
C ASN A 68 -0.95 4.59 -20.94
N ASN A 69 -0.96 5.87 -21.20
CA ASN A 69 -2.14 6.74 -21.01
C ASN A 69 -3.24 6.56 -22.06
N GLU A 70 -3.03 5.75 -23.06
CA GLU A 70 -4.02 5.43 -24.10
C GLU A 70 -4.62 4.04 -23.92
N ASP A 71 -4.02 3.20 -23.06
CA ASP A 71 -4.52 1.87 -22.76
C ASP A 71 -5.63 1.89 -21.72
N ASP A 72 -6.59 0.99 -21.91
CA ASP A 72 -7.61 0.69 -20.91
C ASP A 72 -7.02 -0.26 -19.86
N ALA A 73 -6.90 0.20 -18.62
CA ALA A 73 -6.33 -0.55 -17.50
C ALA A 73 -7.25 -1.67 -17.00
N SER A 74 -8.50 -1.67 -17.46
CA SER A 74 -9.55 -2.41 -16.79
C SER A 74 -9.69 -3.86 -17.26
N PHE A 75 -9.02 -4.26 -18.36
CA PHE A 75 -9.27 -5.57 -18.93
C PHE A 75 -8.19 -6.59 -18.58
N LEU A 76 -8.57 -7.60 -17.79
CA LEU A 76 -7.80 -8.82 -17.57
C LEU A 76 -8.60 -9.99 -18.10
N GLU A 77 -8.02 -10.67 -19.10
CA GLU A 77 -8.64 -11.85 -19.71
C GLU A 77 -8.66 -13.09 -18.79
N ASP A 78 -7.86 -13.11 -17.74
CA ASP A 78 -7.58 -14.30 -16.92
C ASP A 78 -8.29 -14.32 -15.55
N CYS A 79 -9.41 -13.59 -15.38
CA CYS A 79 -10.20 -13.71 -14.15
C CYS A 79 -10.86 -15.10 -14.07
N THR A 80 -10.61 -15.82 -12.98
CA THR A 80 -11.18 -17.16 -12.76
C THR A 80 -12.47 -17.15 -11.96
N ASP A 81 -12.86 -16.00 -11.43
CA ASP A 81 -14.05 -15.86 -10.60
C ASP A 81 -15.35 -15.95 -11.40
N ASP A 82 -16.38 -16.55 -10.79
CA ASP A 82 -17.73 -16.59 -11.36
C ASP A 82 -18.38 -15.19 -11.31
N LEU A 83 -18.89 -14.71 -12.42
CA LEU A 83 -19.62 -13.43 -12.54
C LEU A 83 -20.78 -13.29 -11.55
N ASN A 84 -21.35 -14.41 -11.09
CA ASN A 84 -22.47 -14.45 -10.14
C ASN A 84 -22.04 -15.02 -8.78
N ARG A 85 -20.75 -14.92 -8.41
CA ARG A 85 -20.28 -15.41 -7.12
C ARG A 85 -21.04 -14.75 -5.96
N VAL A 86 -21.37 -15.54 -4.97
CA VAL A 86 -22.00 -15.08 -3.74
C VAL A 86 -20.99 -15.22 -2.61
N ASN A 87 -20.66 -14.12 -1.96
CA ASN A 87 -19.67 -14.06 -0.90
C ASN A 87 -20.36 -13.85 0.47
N PRO A 88 -20.87 -14.89 1.12
CA PRO A 88 -21.57 -14.77 2.41
C PRO A 88 -20.62 -14.32 3.54
N GLU A 89 -19.33 -14.47 3.35
CA GLU A 89 -18.29 -14.12 4.31
C GLU A 89 -18.17 -12.61 4.56
N ILE A 90 -18.60 -11.78 3.60
CA ILE A 90 -18.61 -10.32 3.73
C ILE A 90 -19.41 -9.87 4.96
N ALA A 91 -20.49 -10.57 5.29
CA ALA A 91 -21.30 -10.25 6.47
C ALA A 91 -20.53 -10.40 7.79
N GLY A 92 -19.48 -11.22 7.81
CA GLY A 92 -18.60 -11.43 8.96
C GLY A 92 -17.46 -10.39 9.07
N CYS A 93 -17.22 -9.59 8.04
CA CYS A 93 -16.08 -8.64 7.97
C CYS A 93 -16.40 -7.29 8.63
N VAL A 94 -17.32 -7.24 9.57
CA VAL A 94 -17.67 -5.99 10.27
C VAL A 94 -16.47 -5.46 11.05
N GLY A 95 -15.96 -4.30 10.61
CA GLY A 95 -14.80 -3.66 11.23
C GLY A 95 -13.45 -3.97 10.56
N ASP A 96 -13.41 -4.88 9.59
CA ASP A 96 -12.21 -5.17 8.79
C ASP A 96 -12.47 -4.90 7.30
N THR A 97 -12.34 -3.63 6.93
CA THR A 97 -12.60 -3.17 5.55
C THR A 97 -11.60 -3.73 4.55
N SER A 98 -10.34 -3.96 4.96
CA SER A 98 -9.31 -4.51 4.06
C SER A 98 -9.66 -5.94 3.63
N VAL A 99 -10.08 -6.78 4.59
CA VAL A 99 -10.54 -8.14 4.29
C VAL A 99 -11.81 -8.13 3.43
N ALA A 100 -12.75 -7.23 3.72
CA ALA A 100 -13.97 -7.10 2.91
C ALA A 100 -13.67 -6.72 1.46
N LEU A 101 -12.72 -5.78 1.23
CA LEU A 101 -12.29 -5.39 -0.11
C LEU A 101 -11.54 -6.52 -0.83
N SER A 102 -10.72 -7.28 -0.13
CA SER A 102 -10.07 -8.45 -0.70
C SER A 102 -11.07 -9.52 -1.15
N ILE A 103 -12.13 -9.78 -0.38
CA ILE A 103 -13.19 -10.72 -0.76
C ILE A 103 -14.00 -10.23 -1.96
N LEU A 104 -14.18 -8.91 -2.09
CA LEU A 104 -14.89 -8.31 -3.22
C LEU A 104 -14.06 -8.31 -4.51
N ALA A 105 -12.74 -8.21 -4.39
CA ALA A 105 -11.84 -8.18 -5.53
C ALA A 105 -11.84 -9.51 -6.29
N ASP A 106 -11.72 -9.47 -7.59
CA ASP A 106 -11.55 -10.64 -8.44
C ASP A 106 -10.27 -11.39 -8.07
N ASP A 107 -10.36 -12.72 -7.95
CA ASP A 107 -9.27 -13.60 -7.50
C ASP A 107 -8.65 -13.15 -6.14
N ASN A 108 -9.40 -12.42 -5.30
CA ASN A 108 -8.94 -11.77 -4.06
C ASN A 108 -7.78 -10.78 -4.27
N ASN A 109 -7.65 -10.21 -5.46
CA ASN A 109 -6.52 -9.38 -5.85
C ASN A 109 -6.75 -7.92 -5.42
N PHE A 110 -6.44 -7.62 -4.17
CA PHE A 110 -6.50 -6.29 -3.57
C PHE A 110 -5.12 -5.83 -3.10
N PHE A 111 -4.64 -4.73 -3.66
CA PHE A 111 -3.39 -4.08 -3.26
C PHE A 111 -3.68 -2.90 -2.34
N GLU A 112 -3.45 -3.07 -1.05
CA GLU A 112 -3.63 -2.01 -0.06
C GLU A 112 -2.43 -1.06 -0.04
N VAL A 113 -2.71 0.26 -0.06
CA VAL A 113 -1.75 1.34 0.02
C VAL A 113 -1.87 2.01 1.39
N LYS A 114 -0.73 2.33 2.03
CA LYS A 114 -0.68 2.99 3.35
C LYS A 114 -1.38 2.22 4.46
N SER A 115 -1.29 0.90 4.46
CA SER A 115 -1.94 0.02 5.45
C SER A 115 -1.57 0.34 6.93
N GLY A 116 -0.44 0.99 7.17
CA GLY A 116 0.00 1.44 8.50
C GLY A 116 -0.61 2.75 8.97
N TYR A 117 -1.06 3.61 8.04
CA TYR A 117 -1.52 4.96 8.32
C TYR A 117 -3.04 5.07 8.33
N ALA A 118 -3.59 5.88 9.26
CA ALA A 118 -5.02 6.17 9.33
C ALA A 118 -5.91 4.91 9.21
N LYS A 119 -5.71 3.94 10.09
CA LYS A 119 -6.33 2.60 10.06
C LYS A 119 -7.86 2.57 10.04
N ASN A 120 -8.51 3.72 10.16
CA ASN A 120 -9.95 3.90 9.99
C ASN A 120 -10.36 4.08 8.51
N MET A 121 -9.38 4.16 7.61
CA MET A 121 -9.59 4.25 6.17
C MET A 121 -8.72 3.21 5.46
N VAL A 122 -9.27 2.56 4.46
CA VAL A 122 -8.56 1.62 3.59
C VAL A 122 -8.53 2.19 2.19
N THR A 123 -7.34 2.28 1.62
CA THR A 123 -7.12 2.77 0.25
C THR A 123 -6.28 1.76 -0.51
N GLY A 124 -6.59 1.56 -1.79
CA GLY A 124 -5.85 0.60 -2.58
C GLY A 124 -6.38 0.44 -3.98
N PHE A 125 -5.88 -0.55 -4.67
CA PHE A 125 -6.29 -0.96 -6.00
C PHE A 125 -6.90 -2.35 -5.92
N LEU A 126 -8.01 -2.54 -6.59
CA LEU A 126 -8.64 -3.84 -6.75
C LEU A 126 -9.17 -3.99 -8.17
N ARG A 127 -9.41 -5.23 -8.57
CA ARG A 127 -10.04 -5.57 -9.84
C ARG A 127 -11.44 -6.10 -9.59
N LEU A 128 -12.36 -5.72 -10.47
CA LEU A 128 -13.78 -6.12 -10.50
C LEU A 128 -14.16 -6.52 -11.90
#